data_97b8fd47041777d9018ed6927b9ece0d
#
_entry.id   97b8fd47041777d9018ed6927b9ece0d
#
_cell.length_a   1.000
_cell.length_b   1.000
_cell.length_c   1.000
_cell.angle_alpha   90.00
_cell.angle_beta   90.00
_cell.angle_gamma   90.00
#
_symmetry.space_group_name_H-M   'P 1'
#
loop_
_entity.id
_entity.type
_entity.pdbx_description
1 polymer ?
#
loop_
_entity_poly.entity_id
_entity_poly.type
_entity_poly.pdbx_seq_one_letter_code
_entity_poly.pdbx_strand_id
1 'polypeptide(L)'
;MIEIRFHGRGGQGAVTSAELLALAAIGEGKHAQAFPSFGPERRGAPVVAFCRISDQPIKIRANIYEPDLVVVLDSSLLKIVNVAAGLKPNGILITTSKDSPEKVKEQLGIKNQLAVVDAVKIAAEILGLPITNTTMLGSLAKASKVVEKESFIAPLRERFGRIAEKNISAFERAYQDTVIIQ
;
A
#
# COMPACT_ATOMS: atom_id res chain seq x y z
N MET A 1 -12.97 -7.63 10.10
CA MET A 1 -11.66 -7.96 9.50
C MET A 1 -11.54 -7.19 8.19
N ILE A 2 -10.42 -6.51 7.97
CA ILE A 2 -10.11 -5.77 6.75
C ILE A 2 -8.98 -6.50 6.02
N GLU A 3 -9.14 -6.70 4.73
CA GLU A 3 -8.23 -7.43 3.87
C GLU A 3 -7.59 -6.51 2.83
N ILE A 4 -6.28 -6.47 2.81
CA ILE A 4 -5.48 -5.57 1.99
C ILE A 4 -4.58 -6.36 1.06
N ARG A 5 -4.53 -5.98 -0.21
CA ARG A 5 -3.66 -6.57 -1.22
C ARG A 5 -2.71 -5.52 -1.79
N PHE A 6 -1.42 -5.79 -1.71
CA PHE A 6 -0.35 -4.95 -2.25
C PHE A 6 0.15 -5.55 -3.57
N HIS A 7 0.20 -4.74 -4.61
CA HIS A 7 0.81 -5.06 -5.89
C HIS A 7 2.10 -4.27 -6.07
N GLY A 8 3.18 -4.95 -6.41
CA GLY A 8 4.47 -4.36 -6.69
C GLY A 8 5.28 -5.21 -7.66
N ARG A 9 6.54 -4.87 -7.84
CA ARG A 9 7.51 -5.72 -8.51
C ARG A 9 8.50 -6.27 -7.51
N GLY A 10 9.09 -7.41 -7.80
CA GLY A 10 10.13 -8.01 -6.97
C GLY A 10 11.24 -7.01 -6.68
N GLY A 11 11.52 -6.75 -5.40
CA GLY A 11 12.47 -5.75 -4.92
C GLY A 11 11.90 -4.36 -4.60
N GLN A 12 10.62 -4.08 -4.87
CA GLN A 12 9.99 -2.78 -4.54
C GLN A 12 9.42 -2.70 -3.12
N GLY A 13 9.45 -3.79 -2.34
CA GLY A 13 9.07 -3.79 -0.94
C GLY A 13 7.57 -3.96 -0.68
N ALA A 14 6.83 -4.67 -1.53
CA ALA A 14 5.41 -4.98 -1.29
C ALA A 14 5.19 -5.75 0.02
N VAL A 15 6.02 -6.75 0.30
CA VAL A 15 5.99 -7.51 1.55
C VAL A 15 6.32 -6.61 2.74
N THR A 16 7.36 -5.78 2.62
CA THR A 16 7.73 -4.81 3.66
C THR A 16 6.58 -3.82 3.96
N SER A 17 5.85 -3.37 2.94
CA SER A 17 4.67 -2.51 3.15
C SER A 17 3.58 -3.22 3.94
N ALA A 18 3.30 -4.47 3.60
CA ALA A 18 2.31 -5.29 4.32
C ALA A 18 2.73 -5.53 5.79
N GLU A 19 4.02 -5.82 6.03
CA GLU A 19 4.58 -6.00 7.38
C GLU A 19 4.49 -4.72 8.21
N LEU A 20 4.89 -3.58 7.66
CA LEU A 20 4.84 -2.29 8.36
C LEU A 20 3.40 -1.89 8.73
N LEU A 21 2.44 -2.14 7.82
CA LEU A 21 1.02 -1.94 8.11
C LEU A 21 0.54 -2.86 9.24
N ALA A 22 0.94 -4.14 9.22
CA ALA A 22 0.59 -5.08 10.26
C ALA A 22 1.17 -4.67 11.62
N LEU A 23 2.44 -4.24 11.68
CA LEU A 23 3.08 -3.76 12.90
C LEU A 23 2.39 -2.51 13.46
N ALA A 24 2.00 -1.57 12.59
CA ALA A 24 1.25 -0.39 12.99
C ALA A 24 -0.11 -0.77 13.60
N ALA A 25 -0.84 -1.70 12.99
CA ALA A 25 -2.11 -2.20 13.51
C ALA A 25 -1.96 -2.94 14.86
N ILE A 26 -0.90 -3.74 15.02
CA ILE A 26 -0.58 -4.42 16.28
C ILE A 26 -0.27 -3.38 17.38
N GLY A 27 0.43 -2.30 17.04
CA GLY A 27 0.69 -1.18 17.95
C GLY A 27 -0.58 -0.52 18.48
N GLU A 28 -1.70 -0.61 17.76
CA GLU A 28 -3.04 -0.16 18.20
C GLU A 28 -3.83 -1.24 18.95
N GLY A 29 -3.21 -2.37 19.28
CA GLY A 29 -3.88 -3.49 19.96
C GLY A 29 -4.75 -4.36 19.07
N LYS A 30 -4.69 -4.21 17.75
CA LYS A 30 -5.38 -5.06 16.78
C LYS A 30 -4.58 -6.34 16.50
N HIS A 31 -5.27 -7.35 15.96
CA HIS A 31 -4.62 -8.53 15.39
C HIS A 31 -4.31 -8.25 13.92
N ALA A 32 -3.10 -8.59 13.48
CA ALA A 32 -2.72 -8.42 12.08
C ALA A 32 -1.88 -9.61 11.59
N GLN A 33 -1.93 -9.85 10.28
CA GLN A 33 -1.19 -10.88 9.59
C GLN A 33 -0.73 -10.33 8.24
N ALA A 34 0.59 -10.38 7.99
CA ALA A 34 1.18 -10.01 6.70
C ALA A 34 1.91 -11.21 6.11
N PHE A 35 1.75 -11.44 4.81
CA PHE A 35 2.39 -12.56 4.11
C PHE A 35 2.49 -12.30 2.61
N PRO A 36 3.53 -12.86 1.94
CA PRO A 36 3.64 -12.81 0.48
C PRO A 36 2.67 -13.79 -0.18
N SER A 37 2.33 -13.53 -1.43
CA SER A 37 1.78 -14.57 -2.30
C SER A 37 2.91 -15.52 -2.67
N PHE A 38 2.74 -16.80 -2.36
CA PHE A 38 3.73 -17.82 -2.70
C PHE A 38 3.75 -18.10 -4.21
N GLY A 39 4.89 -17.93 -4.83
CA GLY A 39 5.13 -18.18 -6.25
C GLY A 39 6.62 -18.02 -6.59
N PRO A 40 7.06 -18.32 -7.81
CA PRO A 40 8.44 -18.13 -8.23
C PRO A 40 8.73 -16.63 -8.35
N GLU A 41 9.19 -16.02 -7.28
CA GLU A 41 9.54 -14.61 -7.25
C GLU A 41 10.82 -14.37 -8.08
N ARG A 42 10.71 -13.46 -9.06
CA ARG A 42 11.85 -12.98 -9.84
C ARG A 42 11.95 -11.47 -9.67
N ARG A 43 13.16 -10.97 -9.56
CA ARG A 43 13.41 -9.53 -9.50
C ARG A 43 12.74 -8.83 -10.69
N GLY A 44 11.94 -7.79 -10.42
CA GLY A 44 11.21 -7.03 -11.43
C GLY A 44 9.90 -7.65 -11.92
N ALA A 45 9.62 -8.94 -11.63
CA ALA A 45 8.33 -9.55 -11.96
C ALA A 45 7.22 -9.00 -11.05
N PRO A 46 5.93 -8.99 -11.50
CA PRO A 46 4.80 -8.66 -10.64
C PRO A 46 4.75 -9.59 -9.42
N VAL A 47 4.62 -9.00 -8.24
CA VAL A 47 4.48 -9.72 -6.97
C VAL A 47 3.29 -9.17 -6.20
N VAL A 48 2.71 -10.02 -5.35
CA VAL A 48 1.59 -9.67 -4.49
C VAL A 48 1.93 -9.98 -3.04
N ALA A 49 1.59 -9.08 -2.14
CA ALA A 49 1.62 -9.30 -0.71
C ALA A 49 0.26 -8.97 -0.10
N PHE A 50 -0.01 -9.54 1.04
CA PHE A 50 -1.30 -9.45 1.72
C PHE A 50 -1.13 -8.98 3.16
N CYS A 51 -2.13 -8.22 3.64
CA CYS A 51 -2.27 -7.89 5.05
C CYS A 51 -3.73 -8.08 5.48
N ARG A 52 -3.95 -8.71 6.63
CA ARG A 52 -5.25 -8.77 7.33
C ARG A 52 -5.14 -8.04 8.64
N ILE A 53 -6.18 -7.27 8.97
CA ILE A 53 -6.31 -6.55 10.23
C ILE A 53 -7.68 -6.83 10.83
N SER A 54 -7.73 -7.15 12.12
CA SER A 54 -8.97 -7.54 12.81
C SER A 54 -8.88 -7.21 14.31
N ASP A 55 -10.02 -6.94 14.92
CA ASP A 55 -10.15 -6.83 16.38
C ASP A 55 -10.19 -8.20 17.07
N GLN A 56 -10.30 -9.26 16.29
CA GLN A 56 -10.33 -10.65 16.77
C GLN A 56 -9.17 -11.47 16.18
N PRO A 57 -8.71 -12.53 16.85
CA PRO A 57 -7.64 -13.39 16.36
C PRO A 57 -7.90 -13.93 14.95
N ILE A 58 -6.89 -13.82 14.07
CA ILE A 58 -6.98 -14.22 12.67
C ILE A 58 -6.54 -15.67 12.53
N LYS A 59 -7.45 -16.54 12.10
CA LYS A 59 -7.19 -17.98 11.91
C LYS A 59 -7.04 -18.39 10.45
N ILE A 60 -7.40 -17.50 9.50
CA ILE A 60 -7.38 -17.77 8.06
C ILE A 60 -5.94 -17.67 7.53
N ARG A 61 -5.53 -18.63 6.68
CA ARG A 61 -4.20 -18.69 6.05
C ARG A 61 -4.25 -18.77 4.52
N ALA A 62 -5.39 -18.39 3.91
CA ALA A 62 -5.55 -18.35 2.47
C ALA A 62 -5.13 -16.99 1.89
N ASN A 63 -4.86 -16.95 0.58
CA ASN A 63 -4.68 -15.69 -0.15
C ASN A 63 -5.95 -14.83 -0.07
N ILE A 64 -5.80 -13.52 -0.29
CA ILE A 64 -6.91 -12.57 -0.32
C ILE A 64 -7.36 -12.40 -1.76
N TYR A 65 -8.56 -12.90 -2.07
CA TYR A 65 -9.16 -12.81 -3.40
C TYR A 65 -10.13 -11.63 -3.53
N GLU A 66 -10.79 -11.26 -2.43
CA GLU A 66 -11.76 -10.15 -2.37
C GLU A 66 -11.30 -9.08 -1.36
N PRO A 67 -10.29 -8.27 -1.73
CA PRO A 67 -9.74 -7.26 -0.82
C PRO A 67 -10.72 -6.10 -0.58
N ASP A 68 -10.63 -5.51 0.61
CA ASP A 68 -11.23 -4.22 0.93
C ASP A 68 -10.39 -3.06 0.38
N LEU A 69 -9.06 -3.24 0.38
CA LEU A 69 -8.11 -2.26 -0.12
C LEU A 69 -7.11 -2.91 -1.07
N VAL A 70 -6.82 -2.22 -2.16
CA VAL A 70 -5.74 -2.56 -3.09
C VAL A 70 -4.73 -1.44 -3.13
N VAL A 71 -3.46 -1.74 -2.92
CA VAL A 71 -2.35 -0.78 -2.99
C VAL A 71 -1.40 -1.18 -4.12
N VAL A 72 -1.15 -0.26 -5.05
CA VAL A 72 -0.30 -0.48 -6.22
C VAL A 72 0.95 0.40 -6.12
N LEU A 73 2.10 -0.24 -5.91
CA LEU A 73 3.39 0.43 -5.72
C LEU A 73 4.06 0.89 -7.03
N ASP A 74 3.57 0.39 -8.16
CA ASP A 74 4.15 0.65 -9.48
C ASP A 74 3.03 0.83 -10.51
N SER A 75 2.90 2.04 -11.06
CA SER A 75 1.84 2.38 -12.02
C SER A 75 1.89 1.57 -13.32
N SER A 76 3.05 1.02 -13.68
CA SER A 76 3.15 0.15 -14.85
C SER A 76 2.32 -1.13 -14.73
N LEU A 77 2.05 -1.57 -13.49
CA LEU A 77 1.22 -2.74 -13.22
C LEU A 77 -0.24 -2.54 -13.61
N LEU A 78 -0.73 -1.29 -13.61
CA LEU A 78 -2.12 -0.98 -14.02
C LEU A 78 -2.43 -1.42 -15.45
N LYS A 79 -1.40 -1.55 -16.30
CA LYS A 79 -1.54 -1.94 -17.72
C LYS A 79 -1.37 -3.44 -17.98
N ILE A 80 -0.73 -4.16 -17.07
CA ILE A 80 -0.33 -5.57 -17.31
C ILE A 80 -0.98 -6.55 -16.35
N VAL A 81 -1.55 -6.06 -15.25
CA VAL A 81 -2.23 -6.88 -14.24
C VAL A 81 -3.59 -6.26 -13.95
N ASN A 82 -4.63 -7.07 -13.85
CA ASN A 82 -5.92 -6.60 -13.34
C ASN A 82 -5.83 -6.42 -11.81
N VAL A 83 -5.25 -5.30 -11.38
CA VAL A 83 -5.04 -4.99 -9.96
C VAL A 83 -6.35 -4.84 -9.18
N ALA A 84 -7.45 -4.50 -9.86
CA ALA A 84 -8.77 -4.34 -9.27
C ALA A 84 -9.57 -5.66 -9.18
N ALA A 85 -9.03 -6.78 -9.69
CA ALA A 85 -9.74 -8.06 -9.64
C ALA A 85 -10.18 -8.41 -8.22
N GLY A 86 -11.47 -8.66 -8.03
CA GLY A 86 -12.06 -9.00 -6.74
C GLY A 86 -12.14 -7.85 -5.71
N LEU A 87 -11.74 -6.62 -6.04
CA LEU A 87 -11.92 -5.48 -5.14
C LEU A 87 -13.41 -5.33 -4.82
N LYS A 88 -13.74 -5.33 -3.52
CA LYS A 88 -15.13 -5.21 -3.06
C LYS A 88 -15.79 -3.92 -3.57
N PRO A 89 -17.12 -3.88 -3.74
CA PRO A 89 -17.82 -2.69 -4.29
C PRO A 89 -17.51 -1.38 -3.55
N ASN A 90 -17.37 -1.45 -2.22
CA ASN A 90 -17.01 -0.30 -1.38
C ASN A 90 -15.50 -0.22 -1.09
N GLY A 91 -14.71 -1.02 -1.78
CA GLY A 91 -13.27 -1.06 -1.60
C GLY A 91 -12.58 0.15 -2.24
N ILE A 92 -11.35 0.39 -1.81
CA ILE A 92 -10.54 1.53 -2.27
C ILE A 92 -9.32 1.01 -3.03
N LEU A 93 -9.07 1.57 -4.21
CA LEU A 93 -7.81 1.38 -4.93
C LEU A 93 -6.88 2.57 -4.67
N ILE A 94 -5.66 2.29 -4.26
CA ILE A 94 -4.64 3.28 -3.91
C ILE A 94 -3.44 3.05 -4.82
N THR A 95 -3.04 4.03 -5.60
CA THR A 95 -1.96 3.86 -6.57
C THR A 95 -1.04 5.06 -6.68
N THR A 96 0.20 4.81 -7.09
CA THR A 96 1.09 5.87 -7.55
C THR A 96 0.82 6.18 -9.01
N SER A 97 0.73 7.46 -9.36
CA SER A 97 0.67 7.91 -10.75
C SER A 97 1.07 9.39 -10.86
N LYS A 98 1.59 9.76 -12.04
CA LYS A 98 1.81 11.16 -12.46
C LYS A 98 0.55 11.76 -13.12
N ASP A 99 -0.36 10.90 -13.60
CA ASP A 99 -1.61 11.32 -14.22
C ASP A 99 -2.61 11.76 -13.14
N SER A 100 -3.59 12.58 -13.53
CA SER A 100 -4.66 12.98 -12.63
C SER A 100 -5.51 11.78 -12.19
N PRO A 101 -6.12 11.84 -11.00
CA PRO A 101 -6.97 10.74 -10.51
C PRO A 101 -8.09 10.36 -11.48
N GLU A 102 -8.71 11.34 -12.17
CA GLU A 102 -9.78 11.13 -13.14
C GLU A 102 -9.29 10.30 -14.33
N LYS A 103 -8.11 10.65 -14.87
CA LYS A 103 -7.50 9.91 -15.98
C LYS A 103 -7.14 8.47 -15.58
N VAL A 104 -6.59 8.29 -14.37
CA VAL A 104 -6.29 6.95 -13.85
C VAL A 104 -7.56 6.13 -13.69
N LYS A 105 -8.63 6.73 -13.17
CA LYS A 105 -9.92 6.08 -12.98
C LYS A 105 -10.55 5.65 -14.30
N GLU A 106 -10.51 6.52 -15.31
CA GLU A 106 -10.96 6.21 -16.65
C GLU A 106 -10.18 5.05 -17.27
N GLN A 107 -8.85 5.05 -17.16
CA GLN A 107 -7.98 3.97 -17.66
C GLN A 107 -8.29 2.61 -17.01
N LEU A 108 -8.60 2.63 -15.72
CA LEU A 108 -8.92 1.40 -14.98
C LEU A 108 -10.36 0.93 -15.19
N GLY A 109 -11.27 1.80 -15.63
CA GLY A 109 -12.68 1.48 -15.79
C GLY A 109 -13.39 1.06 -14.49
N ILE A 110 -12.90 1.50 -13.34
CA ILE A 110 -13.43 1.14 -12.02
C ILE A 110 -14.44 2.18 -11.51
N LYS A 111 -15.41 1.70 -10.73
CA LYS A 111 -16.37 2.55 -10.03
C LYS A 111 -15.99 2.83 -8.58
N ASN A 112 -15.00 2.11 -8.09
CA ASN A 112 -14.51 2.19 -6.72
C ASN A 112 -13.88 3.56 -6.42
N GLN A 113 -13.82 3.90 -5.14
CA GLN A 113 -13.02 5.02 -4.67
C GLN A 113 -11.55 4.83 -5.06
N LEU A 114 -10.93 5.90 -5.54
CA LEU A 114 -9.54 5.90 -5.99
C LEU A 114 -8.74 6.95 -5.23
N ALA A 115 -7.58 6.55 -4.70
CA ALA A 115 -6.58 7.44 -4.11
C ALA A 115 -5.31 7.42 -4.97
N VAL A 116 -4.83 8.60 -5.35
CA VAL A 116 -3.66 8.75 -6.23
C VAL A 116 -2.66 9.72 -5.61
N VAL A 117 -1.38 9.37 -5.71
CA VAL A 117 -0.25 10.22 -5.32
C VAL A 117 0.94 9.96 -6.27
N ASP A 118 1.75 10.97 -6.58
CA ASP A 118 3.03 10.74 -7.28
C ASP A 118 4.12 10.31 -6.28
N ALA A 119 4.00 9.06 -5.81
CA ALA A 119 4.91 8.50 -4.83
C ALA A 119 6.35 8.37 -5.36
N VAL A 120 6.50 8.19 -6.67
CA VAL A 120 7.83 8.09 -7.32
C VAL A 120 8.56 9.42 -7.21
N LYS A 121 7.89 10.54 -7.49
CA LYS A 121 8.44 11.88 -7.34
C LYS A 121 8.82 12.17 -5.89
N ILE A 122 7.91 11.92 -4.95
CA ILE A 122 8.15 12.15 -3.51
C ILE A 122 9.36 11.32 -3.02
N ALA A 123 9.42 10.04 -3.38
CA ALA A 123 10.51 9.16 -2.99
C ALA A 123 11.85 9.62 -3.58
N ALA A 124 11.88 10.03 -4.85
CA ALA A 124 13.08 10.55 -5.49
C ALA A 124 13.57 11.84 -4.82
N GLU A 125 12.67 12.77 -4.50
CA GLU A 125 13.00 14.05 -3.86
C GLU A 125 13.51 13.87 -2.42
N ILE A 126 12.90 13.00 -1.63
CA ILE A 126 13.18 12.87 -0.19
C ILE A 126 14.18 11.76 0.11
N LEU A 127 14.01 10.59 -0.52
CA LEU A 127 14.86 9.41 -0.27
C LEU A 127 16.07 9.37 -1.22
N GLY A 128 16.05 10.10 -2.34
CA GLY A 128 17.05 10.02 -3.40
C GLY A 128 16.93 8.77 -4.28
N LEU A 129 15.90 7.94 -4.07
CA LEU A 129 15.65 6.69 -4.78
C LEU A 129 14.16 6.53 -5.05
N PRO A 130 13.72 6.01 -6.21
CA PRO A 130 12.29 5.87 -6.55
C PRO A 130 11.66 4.63 -5.88
N ILE A 131 11.88 4.45 -4.58
CA ILE A 131 11.33 3.33 -3.79
C ILE A 131 10.06 3.81 -3.10
N THR A 132 8.92 3.34 -3.55
CA THR A 132 7.60 3.88 -3.20
C THR A 132 6.91 3.19 -2.02
N ASN A 133 7.48 2.12 -1.46
CA ASN A 133 6.84 1.31 -0.42
C ASN A 133 6.36 2.15 0.79
N THR A 134 7.26 2.88 1.42
CA THR A 134 6.93 3.73 2.59
C THR A 134 6.04 4.90 2.22
N THR A 135 6.32 5.52 1.07
CA THR A 135 5.54 6.65 0.54
C THR A 135 4.08 6.22 0.32
N MET A 136 3.84 5.04 -0.27
CA MET A 136 2.49 4.53 -0.50
C MET A 136 1.74 4.15 0.79
N LEU A 137 2.44 3.84 1.87
CA LEU A 137 1.80 3.68 3.19
C LEU A 137 1.20 4.98 3.70
N GLY A 138 1.80 6.14 3.39
CA GLY A 138 1.21 7.45 3.68
C GLY A 138 -0.11 7.67 2.95
N SER A 139 -0.15 7.32 1.67
CA SER A 139 -1.38 7.35 0.88
C SER A 139 -2.45 6.39 1.42
N LEU A 140 -2.06 5.18 1.80
CA LEU A 140 -2.96 4.20 2.41
C LEU A 140 -3.54 4.74 3.73
N ALA A 141 -2.73 5.29 4.61
CA ALA A 141 -3.18 5.84 5.88
C ALA A 141 -4.22 6.95 5.69
N LYS A 142 -4.03 7.84 4.70
CA LYS A 142 -5.00 8.89 4.38
C LYS A 142 -6.30 8.35 3.80
N ALA A 143 -6.21 7.42 2.86
CA ALA A 143 -7.37 6.94 2.12
C ALA A 143 -8.27 6.01 2.94
N SER A 144 -7.68 5.16 3.78
CA SER A 144 -8.42 4.06 4.41
C SER A 144 -8.76 4.27 5.88
N LYS A 145 -7.96 5.02 6.60
CA LYS A 145 -8.06 5.21 8.07
C LYS A 145 -8.13 3.89 8.86
N VAL A 146 -7.59 2.81 8.32
CA VAL A 146 -7.57 1.49 8.95
C VAL A 146 -6.66 1.45 10.16
N VAL A 147 -5.59 2.27 10.09
CA VAL A 147 -4.60 2.50 11.13
C VAL A 147 -4.30 4.00 11.18
N GLU A 148 -4.17 4.56 12.37
CA GLU A 148 -3.82 5.96 12.54
C GLU A 148 -2.41 6.23 12.00
N LYS A 149 -2.20 7.40 11.40
CA LYS A 149 -0.91 7.72 10.76
C LYS A 149 0.26 7.70 11.77
N GLU A 150 0.01 8.09 13.00
CA GLU A 150 0.99 8.11 14.08
C GLU A 150 1.50 6.72 14.43
N SER A 151 0.68 5.69 14.25
CA SER A 151 1.01 4.29 14.56
C SER A 151 2.06 3.71 13.61
N PHE A 152 2.29 4.34 12.45
CA PHE A 152 3.35 3.94 11.52
C PHE A 152 4.75 4.41 11.96
N ILE A 153 4.85 5.44 12.81
CA ILE A 153 6.14 6.09 13.12
C ILE A 153 7.12 5.14 13.81
N ALA A 154 6.66 4.39 14.81
CA ALA A 154 7.54 3.44 15.54
C ALA A 154 8.02 2.29 14.62
N PRO A 155 7.16 1.59 13.86
CA PRO A 155 7.61 0.58 12.89
C PRO A 155 8.56 1.14 11.82
N LEU A 156 8.34 2.35 11.33
CA LEU A 156 9.24 3.00 10.37
C LEU A 156 10.63 3.27 10.99
N ARG A 157 10.69 3.75 12.23
CA ARG A 157 11.95 3.98 12.94
C ARG A 157 12.72 2.68 13.17
N GLU A 158 12.05 1.65 13.61
CA GLU A 158 12.66 0.34 13.83
C GLU A 158 13.19 -0.28 12.53
N ARG A 159 12.41 -0.23 11.46
CA ARG A 159 12.77 -0.82 10.17
C ARG A 159 13.92 -0.12 9.46
N PHE A 160 13.96 1.22 9.50
CA PHE A 160 14.85 2.01 8.67
C PHE A 160 16.03 2.65 9.42
N GLY A 161 16.04 2.62 10.75
CA GLY A 161 17.15 3.09 11.57
C GLY A 161 17.64 4.48 11.16
N ARG A 162 18.89 4.59 10.69
CA ARG A 162 19.51 5.89 10.34
C ARG A 162 18.80 6.69 9.25
N ILE A 163 18.03 6.03 8.39
CA ILE A 163 17.28 6.68 7.32
C ILE A 163 15.78 6.79 7.62
N ALA A 164 15.37 6.49 8.87
CA ALA A 164 13.98 6.49 9.27
C ALA A 164 13.30 7.85 9.08
N GLU A 165 13.95 8.94 9.47
CA GLU A 165 13.36 10.29 9.37
C GLU A 165 13.07 10.68 7.90
N LYS A 166 13.91 10.27 6.95
CA LYS A 166 13.61 10.47 5.53
C LYS A 166 12.39 9.65 5.09
N ASN A 167 12.26 8.40 5.55
CA ASN A 167 11.11 7.56 5.25
C ASN A 167 9.82 8.11 5.88
N ILE A 168 9.89 8.61 7.11
CA ILE A 168 8.77 9.28 7.77
C ILE A 168 8.36 10.54 7.00
N SER A 169 9.32 11.36 6.57
CA SER A 169 9.04 12.55 5.77
C SER A 169 8.37 12.21 4.45
N ALA A 170 8.82 11.14 3.76
CA ALA A 170 8.21 10.68 2.52
C ALA A 170 6.78 10.15 2.75
N PHE A 171 6.55 9.42 3.83
CA PHE A 171 5.24 8.96 4.29
C PHE A 171 4.30 10.14 4.56
N GLU A 172 4.73 11.12 5.35
CA GLU A 172 3.92 12.28 5.71
C GLU A 172 3.59 13.14 4.49
N ARG A 173 4.56 13.35 3.60
CA ARG A 173 4.33 14.09 2.36
C ARG A 173 3.31 13.39 1.48
N ALA A 174 3.38 12.09 1.31
CA ALA A 174 2.40 11.33 0.56
C ALA A 174 1.02 11.35 1.23
N TYR A 175 0.95 11.29 2.55
CA TYR A 175 -0.30 11.48 3.29
C TYR A 175 -0.94 12.83 2.94
N GLN A 176 -0.17 13.91 2.86
CA GLN A 176 -0.67 15.24 2.53
C GLN A 176 -1.09 15.35 1.07
N ASP A 177 -0.26 14.87 0.14
CA ASP A 177 -0.40 15.08 -1.30
C ASP A 177 -1.38 14.09 -1.97
N THR A 178 -1.84 13.05 -1.27
CA THR A 178 -2.79 12.08 -1.82
C THR A 178 -4.13 12.74 -2.14
N VAL A 179 -4.60 12.56 -3.37
CA VAL A 179 -5.93 13.00 -3.83
C VAL A 179 -6.85 11.79 -3.88
N ILE A 180 -8.05 11.94 -3.33
CA ILE A 180 -9.08 10.88 -3.26
C ILE A 180 -10.30 11.33 -4.04
N ILE A 181 -10.77 10.47 -4.96
CA ILE A 181 -12.00 10.67 -5.73
C ILE A 181 -12.94 9.48 -5.59
N GLN A 182 -14.26 9.76 -5.73
CA GLN A 182 -15.33 8.75 -5.70
C GLN A 182 -15.48 8.07 -7.06
#